data_a72fe8fd54b11f18c24e9fece828af2e
#
_entry.id   a72fe8fd54b11f18c24e9fece828af2e
#
_cell.length_a   1.000
_cell.length_b   1.000
_cell.length_c   1.000
_cell.angle_alpha   90.00
_cell.angle_beta   90.00
_cell.angle_gamma   90.00
#
_symmetry.space_group_name_H-M   'P 1'
#
loop_
_entity.id
_entity.type
_entity.pdbx_description
1 polymer ?
#
loop_
_entity_poly.entity_id
_entity_poly.type
_entity_poly.pdbx_seq_one_letter_code
_entity_poly.pdbx_strand_id
1 'polypeptide(L)'
;MPETVEATEEVEQPENQKAPSASEMNEEAKIFSKNWTEIAKPKWLQFEEATIRSGYGKFIMDPLEPGFGTTIGHALRRVLLSSVRGSAIFAVQIEGVTHEFSNISGVVEDVLQIILNIKELQLEQYFDGVIELELIGEGPCILTGKDIATFEKAKVLNPNKVIATLQEGATISMTLYA
;
A
#
# COMPACT_ATOMS: atom_id res chain seq x y z
N MET A 1 -61.72 45.62 -0.30
CA MET A 1 -61.46 45.12 1.04
C MET A 1 -61.76 43.64 1.05
N PRO A 2 -60.71 42.75 1.10
CA PRO A 2 -60.88 41.44 1.71
C PRO A 2 -59.94 41.32 2.88
N GLU A 3 -60.44 40.67 3.93
CA GLU A 3 -59.86 40.38 5.23
C GLU A 3 -58.66 39.44 5.11
N THR A 4 -57.59 39.83 5.80
CA THR A 4 -56.42 39.00 6.07
C THR A 4 -56.76 38.06 7.24
N VAL A 5 -56.74 36.76 6.97
CA VAL A 5 -56.79 35.73 8.00
C VAL A 5 -55.33 35.35 8.31
N GLU A 6 -54.86 35.78 9.45
CA GLU A 6 -53.61 35.30 10.02
C GLU A 6 -53.80 33.89 10.61
N ALA A 7 -53.19 32.88 9.97
CA ALA A 7 -53.05 31.56 10.54
C ALA A 7 -51.75 31.55 11.37
N THR A 8 -51.90 31.56 12.66
CA THR A 8 -50.83 31.29 13.61
C THR A 8 -50.54 29.79 13.63
N GLU A 9 -49.46 29.37 12.97
CA GLU A 9 -48.86 28.04 13.16
C GLU A 9 -48.17 28.00 14.54
N GLU A 10 -48.78 27.26 15.46
CA GLU A 10 -48.08 26.87 16.71
C GLU A 10 -46.94 25.92 16.36
N VAL A 11 -45.72 26.41 16.49
CA VAL A 11 -44.50 25.60 16.41
C VAL A 11 -44.41 24.78 17.70
N GLU A 12 -44.76 23.51 17.65
CA GLU A 12 -44.47 22.54 18.72
C GLU A 12 -42.96 22.51 18.93
N GLN A 13 -42.55 22.95 20.13
CA GLN A 13 -41.17 22.82 20.56
C GLN A 13 -40.86 21.33 20.80
N PRO A 14 -39.69 20.80 20.34
CA PRO A 14 -39.36 19.43 20.61
C PRO A 14 -39.19 19.22 22.11
N GLU A 15 -39.87 18.20 22.63
CA GLU A 15 -39.79 17.76 24.00
C GLU A 15 -38.35 17.65 24.45
N ASN A 16 -38.03 18.33 25.52
CA ASN A 16 -36.75 18.35 26.19
C ASN A 16 -36.40 16.93 26.66
N GLN A 17 -35.66 16.17 25.79
CA GLN A 17 -35.13 14.87 26.18
C GLN A 17 -34.12 15.09 27.32
N LYS A 18 -34.56 14.77 28.49
CA LYS A 18 -33.77 14.84 29.72
C LYS A 18 -32.53 13.99 29.54
N ALA A 19 -31.36 14.60 29.65
CA ALA A 19 -30.10 13.89 29.58
C ALA A 19 -30.09 12.70 30.56
N PRO A 20 -29.59 11.51 30.14
CA PRO A 20 -29.61 10.31 30.96
C PRO A 20 -28.88 10.58 32.28
N SER A 21 -29.45 10.07 33.37
CA SER A 21 -28.87 10.23 34.72
C SER A 21 -27.54 9.45 34.81
N ALA A 22 -26.65 9.88 35.70
CA ALA A 22 -25.36 9.20 35.92
C ALA A 22 -25.50 7.70 36.29
N SER A 23 -26.67 7.30 36.85
CA SER A 23 -27.00 5.90 37.13
C SER A 23 -27.34 5.11 35.85
N GLU A 24 -28.08 5.72 34.92
CA GLU A 24 -28.42 5.09 33.63
C GLU A 24 -27.17 4.95 32.74
N MET A 25 -26.31 5.96 32.70
CA MET A 25 -25.01 5.87 32.03
C MET A 25 -24.11 4.76 32.60
N ASN A 26 -24.16 4.52 33.89
CA ASN A 26 -23.40 3.45 34.53
C ASN A 26 -23.96 2.03 34.19
N GLU A 27 -25.26 1.89 34.01
CA GLU A 27 -25.87 0.62 33.62
C GLU A 27 -25.57 0.30 32.16
N GLU A 28 -25.68 1.28 31.27
CA GLU A 28 -25.27 1.12 29.85
C GLU A 28 -23.78 0.77 29.74
N ALA A 29 -22.90 1.44 30.46
CA ALA A 29 -21.48 1.13 30.49
C ALA A 29 -21.21 -0.30 31.00
N LYS A 30 -21.99 -0.79 31.96
CA LYS A 30 -21.90 -2.17 32.45
C LYS A 30 -22.37 -3.18 31.40
N ILE A 31 -23.41 -2.87 30.60
CA ILE A 31 -23.90 -3.73 29.54
C ILE A 31 -22.81 -3.86 28.44
N PHE A 32 -22.20 -2.73 28.03
CA PHE A 32 -21.10 -2.74 27.08
C PHE A 32 -19.88 -3.51 27.61
N SER A 33 -19.51 -3.33 28.85
CA SER A 33 -18.39 -4.05 29.45
C SER A 33 -18.66 -5.56 29.58
N LYS A 34 -19.90 -5.95 29.86
CA LYS A 34 -20.32 -7.33 29.96
C LYS A 34 -20.24 -8.02 28.60
N ASN A 35 -20.80 -7.40 27.54
CA ASN A 35 -20.74 -7.93 26.18
C ASN A 35 -19.30 -8.10 25.71
N TRP A 36 -18.40 -7.17 26.04
CA TRP A 36 -16.99 -7.25 25.67
C TRP A 36 -16.24 -8.37 26.40
N THR A 37 -16.62 -8.71 27.63
CA THR A 37 -16.00 -9.80 28.39
C THR A 37 -16.45 -11.19 27.95
N GLU A 38 -17.67 -11.30 27.43
CA GLU A 38 -18.25 -12.55 26.95
C GLU A 38 -17.77 -12.98 25.56
N ILE A 39 -17.25 -12.04 24.76
CA ILE A 39 -16.71 -12.32 23.41
C ILE A 39 -15.45 -13.18 23.50
N ALA A 40 -15.41 -14.25 22.73
CA ALA A 40 -14.21 -15.08 22.59
C ALA A 40 -13.09 -14.26 21.94
N LYS A 41 -12.06 -13.92 22.72
CA LYS A 41 -10.89 -13.16 22.26
C LYS A 41 -9.81 -14.12 21.80
N PRO A 42 -9.12 -13.80 20.69
CA PRO A 42 -7.98 -14.63 20.26
C PRO A 42 -6.90 -14.57 21.34
N LYS A 43 -6.41 -15.74 21.72
CA LYS A 43 -5.36 -15.86 22.76
C LYS A 43 -3.97 -15.74 22.18
N TRP A 44 -3.82 -16.08 20.91
CA TRP A 44 -2.55 -16.16 20.22
C TRP A 44 -2.69 -15.91 18.73
N LEU A 45 -1.61 -15.47 18.14
CA LEU A 45 -1.39 -15.39 16.72
C LEU A 45 -0.23 -16.35 16.40
N GLN A 46 -0.50 -17.39 15.66
CA GLN A 46 0.52 -18.36 15.24
C GLN A 46 1.00 -18.05 13.82
N PHE A 47 2.29 -18.21 13.61
CA PHE A 47 2.91 -18.17 12.31
C PHE A 47 3.20 -19.59 11.86
N GLU A 48 2.76 -19.98 10.70
CA GLU A 48 3.17 -21.22 10.09
C GLU A 48 4.53 -21.03 9.41
N GLU A 49 5.61 -21.23 10.16
CA GLU A 49 7.00 -20.94 9.72
C GLU A 49 7.35 -21.62 8.39
N ALA A 50 6.85 -22.82 8.15
CA ALA A 50 7.06 -23.56 6.91
C ALA A 50 6.49 -22.86 5.67
N THR A 51 5.55 -21.90 5.84
CA THR A 51 4.91 -21.16 4.74
C THR A 51 5.53 -19.80 4.49
N ILE A 52 6.37 -19.29 5.40
CA ILE A 52 7.00 -17.99 5.26
C ILE A 52 8.00 -18.03 4.11
N ARG A 53 7.66 -17.32 3.04
CA ARG A 53 8.51 -17.09 1.87
C ARG A 53 8.54 -15.62 1.55
N SER A 54 9.46 -15.21 0.68
CA SER A 54 9.42 -13.86 0.14
C SER A 54 8.04 -13.61 -0.51
N GLY A 55 7.26 -12.69 0.06
CA GLY A 55 5.94 -12.31 -0.42
C GLY A 55 4.77 -13.22 -0.01
N TYR A 56 4.97 -14.25 0.84
CA TYR A 56 3.89 -15.08 1.34
C TYR A 56 4.08 -15.47 2.80
N GLY A 57 3.02 -15.43 3.58
CA GLY A 57 2.99 -15.92 4.96
C GLY A 57 1.58 -16.30 5.38
N LYS A 58 1.45 -17.36 6.17
CA LYS A 58 0.18 -17.82 6.72
C LYS A 58 0.14 -17.59 8.23
N PHE A 59 -0.91 -16.91 8.66
CA PHE A 59 -1.18 -16.59 10.06
C PHE A 59 -2.47 -17.28 10.49
N ILE A 60 -2.47 -17.84 11.71
CA ILE A 60 -3.63 -18.49 12.30
C ILE A 60 -3.97 -17.75 13.58
N MET A 61 -5.23 -17.33 13.70
CA MET A 61 -5.76 -16.65 14.86
C MET A 61 -6.96 -17.43 15.42
N ASP A 62 -6.86 -17.89 16.64
CA ASP A 62 -7.84 -18.77 17.29
C ASP A 62 -7.84 -18.54 18.83
N PRO A 63 -9.02 -18.61 19.52
CA PRO A 63 -10.38 -18.72 19.00
C PRO A 63 -10.95 -17.39 18.53
N LEU A 64 -11.92 -17.43 17.61
CA LEU A 64 -12.69 -16.27 17.18
C LEU A 64 -14.19 -16.60 17.16
N GLU A 65 -15.03 -15.65 17.52
CA GLU A 65 -16.47 -15.73 17.35
C GLU A 65 -16.86 -15.95 15.87
N PRO A 66 -17.96 -16.67 15.58
CA PRO A 66 -18.47 -16.82 14.23
C PRO A 66 -18.68 -15.46 13.53
N GLY A 67 -18.10 -15.29 12.34
CA GLY A 67 -18.16 -14.06 11.55
C GLY A 67 -17.05 -13.05 11.83
N PHE A 68 -16.41 -13.05 13.00
CA PHE A 68 -15.32 -12.13 13.32
C PHE A 68 -14.09 -12.33 12.42
N GLY A 69 -13.78 -13.57 12.07
CA GLY A 69 -12.67 -13.87 11.16
C GLY A 69 -12.81 -13.17 9.81
N THR A 70 -14.01 -13.17 9.24
CA THR A 70 -14.29 -12.45 7.99
C THR A 70 -14.14 -10.95 8.15
N THR A 71 -14.69 -10.39 9.23
CA THR A 71 -14.61 -8.94 9.51
C THR A 71 -13.16 -8.49 9.70
N ILE A 72 -12.38 -9.20 10.53
CA ILE A 72 -10.96 -8.90 10.77
C ILE A 72 -10.16 -9.06 9.48
N GLY A 73 -10.40 -10.15 8.73
CA GLY A 73 -9.72 -10.39 7.46
C GLY A 73 -9.94 -9.28 6.43
N HIS A 74 -11.18 -8.80 6.28
CA HIS A 74 -11.47 -7.67 5.40
C HIS A 74 -10.85 -6.36 5.89
N ALA A 75 -10.87 -6.09 7.20
CA ALA A 75 -10.22 -4.91 7.77
C ALA A 75 -8.71 -4.93 7.54
N LEU A 76 -8.04 -6.04 7.83
CA LEU A 76 -6.61 -6.21 7.59
C LEU A 76 -6.25 -6.09 6.10
N ARG A 77 -7.04 -6.70 5.21
CA ARG A 77 -6.85 -6.55 3.76
C ARG A 77 -6.87 -5.09 3.34
N ARG A 78 -7.84 -4.31 3.81
CA ARG A 78 -7.93 -2.87 3.48
C ARG A 78 -6.71 -2.10 3.98
N VAL A 79 -6.28 -2.34 5.21
CA VAL A 79 -5.09 -1.69 5.78
C VAL A 79 -3.83 -2.06 4.99
N LEU A 80 -3.64 -3.34 4.67
CA LEU A 80 -2.48 -3.80 3.90
C LEU A 80 -2.41 -3.19 2.50
N LEU A 81 -3.57 -3.00 1.85
CA LEU A 81 -3.61 -2.43 0.49
C LEU A 81 -3.53 -0.89 0.44
N SER A 82 -3.93 -0.19 1.52
CA SER A 82 -4.07 1.27 1.50
C SER A 82 -3.11 2.02 2.42
N SER A 83 -2.57 1.38 3.45
CA SER A 83 -1.89 2.10 4.54
C SER A 83 -0.47 1.61 4.82
N VAL A 84 -0.06 0.47 4.30
CA VAL A 84 1.32 -0.01 4.42
C VAL A 84 2.20 0.78 3.47
N ARG A 85 3.20 1.45 4.01
CA ARG A 85 4.18 2.20 3.23
C ARG A 85 5.16 1.24 2.56
N GLY A 86 5.58 1.60 1.36
CA GLY A 86 6.59 0.89 0.59
C GLY A 86 7.21 1.82 -0.44
N SER A 87 8.35 1.44 -0.98
CA SER A 87 9.04 2.20 -2.03
C SER A 87 8.91 1.47 -3.35
N ALA A 88 8.60 2.20 -4.41
CA ALA A 88 8.52 1.67 -5.75
C ALA A 88 8.94 2.73 -6.77
N ILE A 89 9.53 2.29 -7.87
CA ILE A 89 9.86 3.18 -8.98
C ILE A 89 8.55 3.58 -9.68
N PHE A 90 8.26 4.88 -9.72
CA PHE A 90 7.04 5.42 -10.31
C PHE A 90 7.28 6.15 -11.64
N ALA A 91 8.54 6.55 -11.92
CA ALA A 91 8.90 7.16 -13.18
C ALA A 91 10.31 6.74 -13.61
N VAL A 92 10.55 6.71 -14.92
CA VAL A 92 11.83 6.44 -15.54
C VAL A 92 12.07 7.42 -16.69
N GLN A 93 13.29 7.93 -16.79
CA GLN A 93 13.75 8.72 -17.89
C GLN A 93 14.93 7.99 -18.54
N ILE A 94 14.80 7.62 -19.81
CA ILE A 94 15.84 6.94 -20.58
C ILE A 94 16.36 7.91 -21.64
N GLU A 95 17.66 8.06 -21.72
CA GLU A 95 18.28 8.96 -22.69
C GLU A 95 17.98 8.49 -24.13
N GLY A 96 17.58 9.45 -24.99
CA GLY A 96 17.21 9.16 -26.38
C GLY A 96 15.85 8.52 -26.60
N VAL A 97 15.05 8.28 -25.54
CA VAL A 97 13.72 7.67 -25.61
C VAL A 97 12.65 8.71 -25.34
N THR A 98 11.65 8.82 -26.23
CA THR A 98 10.54 9.77 -26.10
C THR A 98 9.23 9.14 -25.68
N HIS A 99 9.05 7.83 -25.88
CA HIS A 99 7.83 7.10 -25.51
C HIS A 99 8.12 5.61 -25.30
N GLU A 100 7.26 4.93 -24.57
CA GLU A 100 7.41 3.53 -24.16
C GLU A 100 7.39 2.50 -25.31
N PHE A 101 6.89 2.86 -26.47
CA PHE A 101 6.82 1.97 -27.64
C PHE A 101 8.05 2.06 -28.55
N SER A 102 9.13 2.67 -28.08
CA SER A 102 10.39 2.77 -28.82
C SER A 102 11.30 1.59 -28.56
N ASN A 103 12.25 1.40 -29.48
CA ASN A 103 13.36 0.46 -29.36
C ASN A 103 14.66 1.24 -29.18
N ILE A 104 15.57 0.70 -28.37
CA ILE A 104 16.91 1.25 -28.18
C ILE A 104 17.88 0.40 -29.01
N SER A 105 18.68 1.06 -29.83
CA SER A 105 19.65 0.35 -30.69
C SER A 105 20.68 -0.43 -29.85
N GLY A 106 20.84 -1.72 -30.16
CA GLY A 106 21.76 -2.57 -29.42
C GLY A 106 21.27 -3.08 -28.08
N VAL A 107 20.02 -2.81 -27.68
CA VAL A 107 19.38 -3.42 -26.52
C VAL A 107 18.40 -4.49 -27.00
N VAL A 108 18.40 -5.64 -26.35
CA VAL A 108 17.57 -6.80 -26.73
C VAL A 108 16.12 -6.56 -26.44
N GLU A 109 15.83 -6.01 -25.24
CA GLU A 109 14.50 -5.70 -24.76
C GLU A 109 14.02 -4.36 -25.35
N ASP A 110 12.72 -4.28 -25.66
CA ASP A 110 12.07 -3.00 -25.97
C ASP A 110 11.88 -2.15 -24.71
N VAL A 111 11.60 -0.87 -24.88
CA VAL A 111 11.42 0.06 -23.75
C VAL A 111 10.28 -0.38 -22.84
N LEU A 112 9.18 -0.92 -23.39
CA LEU A 112 8.06 -1.41 -22.60
C LEU A 112 8.49 -2.58 -21.71
N GLN A 113 9.29 -3.51 -22.24
CA GLN A 113 9.81 -4.65 -21.47
C GLN A 113 10.77 -4.18 -20.36
N ILE A 114 11.61 -3.19 -20.65
CA ILE A 114 12.49 -2.57 -19.66
C ILE A 114 11.67 -1.95 -18.53
N ILE A 115 10.60 -1.20 -18.85
CA ILE A 115 9.70 -0.61 -17.85
C ILE A 115 9.03 -1.70 -17.00
N LEU A 116 8.58 -2.80 -17.60
CA LEU A 116 7.99 -3.91 -16.87
C LEU A 116 9.01 -4.58 -15.94
N ASN A 117 10.26 -4.76 -16.37
CA ASN A 117 11.33 -5.28 -15.53
C ASN A 117 11.65 -4.34 -14.36
N ILE A 118 11.68 -3.04 -14.60
CA ILE A 118 11.88 -2.00 -13.56
C ILE A 118 10.74 -2.02 -12.53
N LYS A 119 9.49 -2.21 -12.95
CA LYS A 119 8.34 -2.31 -12.03
C LYS A 119 8.40 -3.51 -11.07
N GLU A 120 9.14 -4.56 -11.41
CA GLU A 120 9.35 -5.70 -10.55
C GLU A 120 10.51 -5.51 -9.55
N LEU A 121 11.25 -4.40 -9.63
CA LEU A 121 12.29 -4.08 -8.65
C LEU A 121 11.67 -3.78 -7.29
N GLN A 122 12.27 -4.36 -6.26
CA GLN A 122 11.89 -4.15 -4.87
C GLN A 122 12.93 -3.27 -4.20
N LEU A 123 12.48 -2.13 -3.68
CA LEU A 123 13.34 -1.14 -3.05
C LEU A 123 13.01 -0.99 -1.57
N GLU A 124 14.04 -0.82 -0.76
CA GLU A 124 13.97 -0.34 0.61
C GLU A 124 14.61 1.05 0.65
N GLN A 125 13.80 2.07 0.87
CA GLN A 125 14.24 3.46 0.91
C GLN A 125 14.48 3.89 2.35
N TYR A 126 15.54 4.65 2.59
CA TYR A 126 15.93 5.08 3.93
C TYR A 126 15.45 6.49 4.29
N PHE A 127 14.95 7.24 3.32
CA PHE A 127 14.51 8.63 3.50
C PHE A 127 13.09 8.81 2.94
N ASP A 128 12.33 9.68 3.57
CA ASP A 128 11.03 10.11 3.03
C ASP A 128 11.23 11.10 1.87
N GLY A 129 10.47 10.91 0.80
CA GLY A 129 10.47 11.79 -0.38
C GLY A 129 10.94 11.07 -1.64
N VAL A 130 10.98 11.80 -2.74
CA VAL A 130 11.41 11.27 -4.03
C VAL A 130 12.93 11.17 -4.06
N ILE A 131 13.44 10.02 -4.48
CA ILE A 131 14.86 9.78 -4.71
C ILE A 131 15.12 9.52 -6.19
N GLU A 132 16.28 9.97 -6.65
CA GLU A 132 16.80 9.70 -7.98
C GLU A 132 17.86 8.62 -7.89
N LEU A 133 17.73 7.60 -8.73
CA LEU A 133 18.66 6.50 -8.87
C LEU A 133 19.13 6.46 -10.32
N GLU A 134 20.38 6.16 -10.55
CA GLU A 134 20.96 6.11 -11.87
C GLU A 134 21.30 4.66 -12.25
N LEU A 135 21.08 4.33 -13.53
CA LEU A 135 21.52 3.09 -14.13
C LEU A 135 22.18 3.39 -15.46
N ILE A 136 23.48 3.15 -15.52
CA ILE A 136 24.30 3.35 -16.73
C ILE A 136 24.93 2.00 -17.09
N GLY A 137 24.91 1.65 -18.36
CA GLY A 137 25.55 0.43 -18.85
C GLY A 137 26.16 0.58 -20.21
N GLU A 138 27.28 -0.13 -20.41
CA GLU A 138 27.98 -0.25 -21.69
C GLU A 138 28.09 -1.73 -22.02
N GLY A 139 27.63 -2.09 -23.24
CA GLY A 139 27.63 -3.49 -23.69
C GLY A 139 29.01 -3.99 -24.11
N PRO A 140 29.17 -5.33 -24.18
CA PRO A 140 28.13 -6.33 -23.96
C PRO A 140 27.95 -6.65 -22.47
N CYS A 141 26.77 -6.46 -21.91
CA CYS A 141 26.48 -6.82 -20.53
C CYS A 141 24.97 -7.04 -20.28
N ILE A 142 24.65 -7.68 -19.16
CA ILE A 142 23.29 -7.81 -18.65
C ILE A 142 23.15 -6.89 -17.45
N LEU A 143 22.33 -5.85 -17.58
CA LEU A 143 22.04 -4.94 -16.49
C LEU A 143 21.02 -5.55 -15.53
N THR A 144 21.33 -5.49 -14.27
CA THR A 144 20.53 -6.07 -13.19
C THR A 144 20.29 -5.02 -12.10
N GLY A 145 19.47 -5.36 -11.11
CA GLY A 145 19.25 -4.50 -9.96
C GLY A 145 20.51 -4.13 -9.17
N LYS A 146 21.63 -4.86 -9.34
CA LYS A 146 22.93 -4.53 -8.69
C LYS A 146 23.59 -3.31 -9.29
N ASP A 147 23.34 -3.07 -10.57
CA ASP A 147 24.03 -2.04 -11.35
C ASP A 147 23.42 -0.65 -11.14
N ILE A 148 22.31 -0.59 -10.37
CA ILE A 148 21.66 0.67 -10.01
C ILE A 148 22.51 1.39 -8.97
N ALA A 149 22.93 2.62 -9.29
CA ALA A 149 23.57 3.52 -8.37
C ALA A 149 22.56 4.10 -7.36
N THR A 150 22.54 3.57 -6.15
CA THR A 150 21.57 3.95 -5.12
C THR A 150 22.03 5.12 -4.25
N PHE A 151 23.33 5.49 -4.32
CA PHE A 151 23.95 6.59 -3.54
C PHE A 151 23.59 6.52 -2.03
N GLU A 152 23.50 5.31 -1.47
CA GLU A 152 23.10 5.06 -0.08
C GLU A 152 21.70 5.54 0.31
N LYS A 153 20.90 5.98 -0.65
CA LYS A 153 19.52 6.45 -0.42
C LYS A 153 18.51 5.32 -0.33
N ALA A 154 18.81 4.21 -1.00
CA ALA A 154 17.97 3.02 -1.04
C ALA A 154 18.80 1.75 -1.16
N LYS A 155 18.13 0.62 -0.93
CA LYS A 155 18.69 -0.72 -1.16
C LYS A 155 17.79 -1.50 -2.09
N VAL A 156 18.36 -2.14 -3.11
CA VAL A 156 17.64 -3.06 -3.98
C VAL A 156 17.56 -4.42 -3.30
N LEU A 157 16.35 -4.90 -3.01
CA LEU A 157 16.12 -6.16 -2.29
C LEU A 157 16.22 -7.39 -3.21
N ASN A 158 15.97 -7.22 -4.52
CA ASN A 158 16.10 -8.25 -5.54
C ASN A 158 17.20 -7.93 -6.58
N PRO A 159 18.47 -7.89 -6.17
CA PRO A 159 19.58 -7.37 -6.97
C PRO A 159 19.87 -8.18 -8.24
N ASN A 160 19.40 -9.42 -8.33
CA ASN A 160 19.62 -10.29 -9.50
C ASN A 160 18.52 -10.15 -10.57
N LYS A 161 17.53 -9.27 -10.36
CA LYS A 161 16.50 -9.03 -11.38
C LYS A 161 17.14 -8.38 -12.59
N VAL A 162 16.99 -9.02 -13.75
CA VAL A 162 17.44 -8.49 -15.04
C VAL A 162 16.55 -7.33 -15.46
N ILE A 163 17.17 -6.24 -15.89
CA ILE A 163 16.50 -5.02 -16.36
C ILE A 163 16.59 -4.94 -17.89
N ALA A 164 17.81 -5.02 -18.44
CA ALA A 164 18.08 -4.94 -19.87
C ALA A 164 19.33 -5.72 -20.25
N THR A 165 19.41 -6.19 -21.47
CA THR A 165 20.55 -6.89 -22.05
C THR A 165 21.15 -6.05 -23.18
N LEU A 166 22.38 -5.63 -23.01
CA LEU A 166 23.10 -4.81 -24.00
C LEU A 166 23.99 -5.66 -24.86
N GLN A 167 23.96 -5.39 -26.18
CA GLN A 167 24.85 -5.95 -27.16
C GLN A 167 26.15 -5.16 -27.23
N GLU A 168 27.13 -5.66 -27.97
CA GLU A 168 28.43 -5.02 -28.17
C GLU A 168 28.28 -3.61 -28.78
N GLY A 169 28.89 -2.62 -28.15
CA GLY A 169 28.83 -1.22 -28.54
C GLY A 169 27.56 -0.47 -28.17
N ALA A 170 26.60 -1.11 -27.51
CA ALA A 170 25.40 -0.43 -27.02
C ALA A 170 25.67 0.27 -25.72
N THR A 171 25.08 1.44 -25.55
CA THR A 171 25.08 2.20 -24.28
C THR A 171 23.66 2.54 -23.88
N ILE A 172 23.39 2.53 -22.60
CA ILE A 172 22.12 2.97 -22.03
C ILE A 172 22.38 3.80 -20.80
N SER A 173 21.66 4.91 -20.71
CA SER A 173 21.65 5.77 -19.52
C SER A 173 20.20 6.03 -19.12
N MET A 174 19.86 5.76 -17.86
CA MET A 174 18.52 6.02 -17.36
C MET A 174 18.53 6.52 -15.92
N THR A 175 17.58 7.40 -15.62
CA THR A 175 17.28 7.91 -14.28
C THR A 175 15.96 7.32 -13.83
N LEU A 176 15.95 6.72 -12.63
CA LEU A 176 14.80 6.08 -12.01
C LEU A 176 14.36 6.92 -10.82
N TYR A 177 13.07 7.22 -10.73
CA TYR A 177 12.48 7.99 -9.63
C TYR A 177 11.65 7.05 -8.75
N ALA A 178 11.97 7.02 -7.44
CA ALA A 178 11.33 6.15 -6.45
C ALA A 178 10.84 6.93 -5.23
#